data_f76f7ca64b8835b0ac662f92b724af2c
#
_entry.id   f76f7ca64b8835b0ac662f92b724af2c
#
_cell.length_a   1.000
_cell.length_b   1.000
_cell.length_c   1.000
_cell.angle_alpha   90.00
_cell.angle_beta   90.00
_cell.angle_gamma   90.00
#
_symmetry.space_group_name_H-M   'P 1'
#
loop_
_entity.id
_entity.type
_entity.pdbx_description
1 polymer ?
#
loop_
_entity_poly.entity_id
_entity_poly.type
_entity_poly.pdbx_seq_one_letter_code
_entity_poly.pdbx_strand_id
1 'polypeptide(L)'
;VASIALADLDKVQFAAINTDAQALTKSSIKEQLLIGRAVTRGLGAGGEVDIGRAAAESDREAIATLVGEMDLIILVVGFGGGTGSAAACVVAEIAAKTGALVLAFATLPFHFEGSRRKRIAEAGVGELRKLVHGLIPLPNDVLLQEGEEDTSVLNAFAIADRWIGRGVHSLCIMLLKAGLINQDLGSLRSVFQRRGGKTIFGTGIASGGDYVKDALDDLFIC
;
A
#
# COMPACT_ATOMS: atom_id res chain seq x y z
N VAL A 1 6.12 -3.26 -5.49
CA VAL A 1 6.19 -3.45 -4.01
C VAL A 1 7.47 -4.16 -3.58
N ALA A 2 8.06 -5.00 -4.45
CA ALA A 2 9.27 -5.77 -4.10
C ALA A 2 10.59 -4.96 -4.05
N SER A 3 10.56 -3.67 -4.36
CA SER A 3 11.77 -2.84 -4.47
C SER A 3 12.04 -1.93 -3.28
N ILE A 4 11.32 -2.11 -2.15
CA ILE A 4 11.65 -1.40 -0.92
C ILE A 4 13.00 -1.91 -0.45
N ALA A 5 14.00 -1.01 -0.33
CA ALA A 5 15.29 -1.37 0.24
C ALA A 5 15.12 -1.75 1.71
N LEU A 6 15.09 -3.06 1.98
CA LEU A 6 14.79 -3.63 3.30
C LEU A 6 15.97 -3.52 4.29
N ALA A 7 17.15 -3.12 3.81
CA ALA A 7 18.40 -3.21 4.55
C ALA A 7 18.47 -2.38 5.86
N ASP A 8 17.56 -1.41 6.03
CA ASP A 8 17.58 -0.50 7.19
C ASP A 8 16.33 -0.61 8.09
N LEU A 9 15.50 -1.63 7.91
CA LEU A 9 14.18 -1.74 8.55
C LEU A 9 14.05 -3.00 9.43
N ASP A 10 15.02 -3.26 10.29
CA ASP A 10 15.09 -4.47 11.16
C ASP A 10 13.84 -4.70 12.03
N LYS A 11 13.06 -3.65 12.30
CA LYS A 11 11.82 -3.72 13.11
C LYS A 11 10.55 -3.84 12.28
N VAL A 12 10.66 -3.87 10.95
CA VAL A 12 9.51 -3.96 10.06
C VAL A 12 9.33 -5.38 9.56
N GLN A 13 8.15 -5.92 9.77
CA GLN A 13 7.75 -7.21 9.21
C GLN A 13 7.02 -6.98 7.89
N PHE A 14 7.39 -7.74 6.87
CA PHE A 14 6.77 -7.68 5.55
C PHE A 14 6.01 -8.97 5.29
N ALA A 15 4.76 -8.84 4.90
CA ALA A 15 3.94 -9.97 4.50
C ALA A 15 3.26 -9.73 3.14
N ALA A 16 3.12 -10.78 2.36
CA ALA A 16 2.40 -10.75 1.09
C ALA A 16 1.14 -11.62 1.18
N ILE A 17 0.00 -11.04 0.82
CA ILE A 17 -1.28 -11.73 0.77
C ILE A 17 -1.77 -11.75 -0.66
N ASN A 18 -2.15 -12.93 -1.17
CA ASN A 18 -2.74 -13.05 -2.52
C ASN A 18 -3.64 -14.28 -2.61
N THR A 19 -4.54 -14.29 -3.60
CA THR A 19 -5.34 -15.44 -4.02
C THR A 19 -4.68 -16.24 -5.14
N ASP A 20 -3.59 -15.71 -5.72
CA ASP A 20 -2.82 -16.33 -6.80
C ASP A 20 -1.48 -16.86 -6.25
N ALA A 21 -1.34 -18.19 -6.26
CA ALA A 21 -0.15 -18.87 -5.78
C ALA A 21 1.09 -18.55 -6.62
N GLN A 22 0.93 -18.41 -7.94
CA GLN A 22 2.06 -18.10 -8.83
C GLN A 22 2.58 -16.68 -8.60
N ALA A 23 1.69 -15.73 -8.31
CA ALA A 23 2.08 -14.37 -7.97
C ALA A 23 2.85 -14.32 -6.65
N LEU A 24 2.48 -15.13 -5.67
CA LEU A 24 3.20 -15.23 -4.39
C LEU A 24 4.60 -15.82 -4.59
N THR A 25 4.76 -16.88 -5.38
CA THR A 25 6.09 -17.49 -5.62
C THR A 25 7.08 -16.54 -6.29
N LYS A 26 6.60 -15.53 -7.00
CA LYS A 26 7.45 -14.49 -7.61
C LYS A 26 7.83 -13.38 -6.63
N SER A 27 7.20 -13.33 -5.47
CA SER A 27 7.48 -12.33 -4.44
C SER A 27 8.76 -12.69 -3.68
N SER A 28 9.60 -11.69 -3.42
CA SER A 28 10.78 -11.83 -2.55
C SER A 28 10.45 -11.77 -1.05
N ILE A 29 9.21 -11.46 -0.70
CA ILE A 29 8.75 -11.40 0.68
C ILE A 29 8.66 -12.82 1.25
N LYS A 30 9.30 -13.03 2.42
CA LYS A 30 9.37 -14.36 3.04
C LYS A 30 8.05 -14.80 3.63
N GLU A 31 7.36 -13.89 4.34
CA GLU A 31 6.06 -14.17 4.93
C GLU A 31 4.98 -14.04 3.86
N GLN A 32 4.36 -15.16 3.49
CA GLN A 32 3.39 -15.21 2.40
C GLN A 32 2.13 -15.95 2.86
N LEU A 33 0.98 -15.35 2.60
CA LEU A 33 -0.32 -15.95 2.89
C LEU A 33 -1.14 -16.09 1.61
N LEU A 34 -1.34 -17.34 1.17
CA LEU A 34 -2.28 -17.67 0.11
C LEU A 34 -3.69 -17.78 0.70
N ILE A 35 -4.55 -16.84 0.37
CA ILE A 35 -5.94 -16.80 0.85
C ILE A 35 -6.92 -17.38 -0.17
N GLY A 36 -8.04 -17.91 0.34
CA GLY A 36 -9.15 -18.38 -0.46
C GLY A 36 -8.82 -19.59 -1.32
N ARG A 37 -7.98 -20.51 -0.84
CA ARG A 37 -7.61 -21.71 -1.59
C ARG A 37 -8.82 -22.58 -1.94
N ALA A 38 -9.82 -22.64 -1.06
CA ALA A 38 -11.08 -23.36 -1.32
C ALA A 38 -11.94 -22.67 -2.38
N VAL A 39 -11.82 -21.34 -2.52
CA VAL A 39 -12.61 -20.52 -3.45
C VAL A 39 -11.93 -20.41 -4.81
N THR A 40 -10.63 -20.10 -4.84
CA THR A 40 -9.89 -19.76 -6.07
C THR A 40 -8.98 -20.89 -6.57
N ARG A 41 -8.76 -21.92 -5.77
CA ARG A 41 -7.77 -23.00 -6.03
C ARG A 41 -6.35 -22.47 -6.29
N GLY A 42 -6.04 -21.26 -5.80
CA GLY A 42 -4.76 -20.60 -6.02
C GLY A 42 -4.57 -19.98 -7.41
N LEU A 43 -5.64 -19.84 -8.19
CA LEU A 43 -5.62 -19.29 -9.55
C LEU A 43 -5.95 -17.79 -9.60
N GLY A 44 -6.10 -17.16 -8.42
CA GLY A 44 -6.51 -15.77 -8.34
C GLY A 44 -8.02 -15.55 -8.42
N ALA A 45 -8.46 -14.31 -8.16
CA ALA A 45 -9.87 -13.93 -8.20
C ALA A 45 -10.40 -13.57 -9.60
N GLY A 46 -9.57 -13.65 -10.65
CA GLY A 46 -10.00 -13.38 -12.04
C GLY A 46 -10.52 -11.96 -12.29
N GLY A 47 -10.19 -11.00 -11.43
CA GLY A 47 -10.71 -9.63 -11.50
C GLY A 47 -12.10 -9.45 -10.85
N GLU A 48 -12.67 -10.51 -10.27
CA GLU A 48 -13.98 -10.48 -9.61
C GLU A 48 -13.82 -10.12 -8.12
N VAL A 49 -14.43 -9.01 -7.72
CA VAL A 49 -14.32 -8.45 -6.35
C VAL A 49 -14.98 -9.38 -5.33
N ASP A 50 -16.13 -9.97 -5.68
CA ASP A 50 -16.87 -10.88 -4.79
C ASP A 50 -16.09 -12.16 -4.50
N ILE A 51 -15.37 -12.69 -5.50
CA ILE A 51 -14.47 -13.85 -5.33
C ILE A 51 -13.30 -13.47 -4.42
N GLY A 52 -12.70 -12.30 -4.63
CA GLY A 52 -11.63 -11.78 -3.78
C GLY A 52 -12.07 -11.58 -2.33
N ARG A 53 -13.30 -11.11 -2.11
CA ARG A 53 -13.89 -10.94 -0.77
C ARG A 53 -14.15 -12.30 -0.12
N ALA A 54 -14.81 -13.21 -0.82
CA ALA A 54 -15.08 -14.55 -0.31
C ALA A 54 -13.78 -15.30 0.05
N ALA A 55 -12.73 -15.13 -0.75
CA ALA A 55 -11.40 -15.68 -0.49
C ALA A 55 -10.81 -15.12 0.80
N ALA A 56 -10.88 -13.80 1.03
CA ALA A 56 -10.34 -13.17 2.23
C ALA A 56 -11.18 -13.54 3.48
N GLU A 57 -12.50 -13.60 3.34
CA GLU A 57 -13.38 -13.99 4.45
C GLU A 57 -13.19 -15.44 4.87
N SER A 58 -12.91 -16.36 3.92
CA SER A 58 -12.67 -17.77 4.24
C SER A 58 -11.41 -18.00 5.07
N ASP A 59 -10.44 -17.11 5.00
CA ASP A 59 -9.16 -17.20 5.70
C ASP A 59 -8.96 -16.08 6.72
N ARG A 60 -10.07 -15.55 7.26
CA ARG A 60 -10.07 -14.43 8.19
C ARG A 60 -9.21 -14.66 9.43
N GLU A 61 -9.19 -15.89 9.95
CA GLU A 61 -8.38 -16.29 11.10
C GLU A 61 -6.88 -16.28 10.76
N ALA A 62 -6.51 -16.79 9.57
CA ALA A 62 -5.13 -16.77 9.11
C ALA A 62 -4.63 -15.32 8.89
N ILE A 63 -5.49 -14.46 8.34
CA ILE A 63 -5.19 -13.03 8.21
C ILE A 63 -5.04 -12.39 9.59
N ALA A 64 -5.90 -12.70 10.55
CA ALA A 64 -5.80 -12.17 11.91
C ALA A 64 -4.50 -12.60 12.61
N THR A 65 -4.08 -13.85 12.41
CA THR A 65 -2.80 -14.35 12.92
C THR A 65 -1.62 -13.60 12.29
N LEU A 66 -1.67 -13.35 10.98
CA LEU A 66 -0.63 -12.63 10.26
C LEU A 66 -0.54 -11.15 10.69
N VAL A 67 -1.70 -10.51 10.87
CA VAL A 67 -1.80 -9.12 11.36
C VAL A 67 -1.25 -9.00 12.77
N GLY A 68 -1.50 -9.98 13.64
CA GLY A 68 -0.99 -10.03 15.00
C GLY A 68 -1.30 -8.79 15.84
N GLU A 69 -0.47 -8.56 16.84
CA GLU A 69 -0.55 -7.38 17.72
C GLU A 69 0.50 -6.33 17.30
N MET A 70 0.22 -5.62 16.22
CA MET A 70 1.09 -4.57 15.69
C MET A 70 0.59 -3.19 16.12
N ASP A 71 1.52 -2.28 16.41
CA ASP A 71 1.18 -0.87 16.69
C ASP A 71 0.83 -0.07 15.43
N LEU A 72 1.47 -0.40 14.31
CA LEU A 72 1.27 0.23 13.01
C LEU A 72 1.21 -0.84 11.92
N ILE A 73 0.21 -0.71 11.06
CA ILE A 73 0.06 -1.55 9.87
C ILE A 73 0.00 -0.64 8.65
N ILE A 74 0.90 -0.88 7.71
CA ILE A 74 0.94 -0.19 6.43
C ILE A 74 0.45 -1.16 5.35
N LEU A 75 -0.73 -0.91 4.81
CA LEU A 75 -1.27 -1.66 3.68
C LEU A 75 -0.77 -1.05 2.38
N VAL A 76 -0.17 -1.87 1.53
CA VAL A 76 0.20 -1.48 0.16
C VAL A 76 -0.63 -2.30 -0.80
N VAL A 77 -1.50 -1.65 -1.54
CA VAL A 77 -2.58 -2.30 -2.29
C VAL A 77 -2.72 -1.74 -3.69
N GLY A 78 -2.73 -2.63 -4.68
CA GLY A 78 -3.16 -2.30 -6.05
C GLY A 78 -4.66 -2.49 -6.21
N PHE A 79 -5.38 -1.40 -6.48
CA PHE A 79 -6.82 -1.42 -6.75
C PHE A 79 -7.13 -1.67 -8.24
N GLY A 80 -8.35 -2.09 -8.53
CA GLY A 80 -8.84 -2.39 -9.89
C GLY A 80 -8.86 -3.88 -10.23
N GLY A 81 -8.22 -4.73 -9.42
CA GLY A 81 -8.34 -6.18 -9.49
C GLY A 81 -9.30 -6.74 -8.44
N GLY A 82 -9.62 -8.03 -8.53
CA GLY A 82 -10.54 -8.69 -7.60
C GLY A 82 -9.94 -8.83 -6.20
N THR A 83 -8.73 -9.35 -6.10
CA THR A 83 -8.06 -9.63 -4.81
C THR A 83 -7.75 -8.35 -4.04
N GLY A 84 -6.96 -7.43 -4.63
CA GLY A 84 -6.52 -6.21 -3.94
C GLY A 84 -7.70 -5.35 -3.48
N SER A 85 -8.68 -5.13 -4.36
CA SER A 85 -9.82 -4.27 -4.07
C SER A 85 -10.74 -4.79 -2.96
N ALA A 86 -10.79 -6.11 -2.76
CA ALA A 86 -11.66 -6.72 -1.76
C ALA A 86 -10.90 -7.16 -0.50
N ALA A 87 -9.79 -7.88 -0.64
CA ALA A 87 -9.04 -8.41 0.49
C ALA A 87 -8.47 -7.30 1.38
N ALA A 88 -8.08 -6.15 0.79
CA ALA A 88 -7.58 -5.03 1.57
C ALA A 88 -8.59 -4.52 2.60
N CYS A 89 -9.88 -4.50 2.25
CA CYS A 89 -10.93 -4.10 3.17
C CYS A 89 -11.07 -5.09 4.33
N VAL A 90 -11.03 -6.40 4.05
CA VAL A 90 -11.08 -7.44 5.08
C VAL A 90 -9.87 -7.37 6.01
N VAL A 91 -8.67 -7.20 5.45
CA VAL A 91 -7.45 -7.01 6.24
C VAL A 91 -7.53 -5.75 7.11
N ALA A 92 -8.02 -4.64 6.55
CA ALA A 92 -8.19 -3.39 7.29
C ALA A 92 -9.21 -3.52 8.44
N GLU A 93 -10.31 -4.24 8.23
CA GLU A 93 -11.28 -4.53 9.28
C GLU A 93 -10.68 -5.35 10.43
N ILE A 94 -9.87 -6.35 10.09
CA ILE A 94 -9.17 -7.17 11.09
C ILE A 94 -8.17 -6.31 11.85
N ALA A 95 -7.33 -5.58 11.14
CA ALA A 95 -6.33 -4.67 11.71
C ALA A 95 -6.96 -3.59 12.59
N ALA A 96 -8.13 -3.08 12.22
CA ALA A 96 -8.85 -2.10 13.02
C ALA A 96 -9.29 -2.61 14.40
N LYS A 97 -9.46 -3.93 14.56
CA LYS A 97 -9.87 -4.58 15.83
C LYS A 97 -8.71 -4.77 16.78
N THR A 98 -7.46 -4.79 16.31
CA THR A 98 -6.27 -4.93 17.17
C THR A 98 -5.88 -3.62 17.87
N GLY A 99 -6.48 -2.48 17.49
CA GLY A 99 -6.09 -1.16 17.98
C GLY A 99 -4.87 -0.57 17.27
N ALA A 100 -4.36 -1.24 16.24
CA ALA A 100 -3.27 -0.73 15.40
C ALA A 100 -3.64 0.56 14.67
N LEU A 101 -2.68 1.43 14.47
CA LEU A 101 -2.79 2.50 13.48
C LEU A 101 -2.68 1.89 12.09
N VAL A 102 -3.71 2.06 11.26
CA VAL A 102 -3.74 1.48 9.90
C VAL A 102 -3.64 2.59 8.89
N LEU A 103 -2.56 2.58 8.10
CA LEU A 103 -2.33 3.46 6.97
C LEU A 103 -2.35 2.64 5.68
N ALA A 104 -2.82 3.20 4.58
CA ALA A 104 -2.89 2.50 3.31
C ALA A 104 -2.35 3.34 2.15
N PHE A 105 -1.43 2.78 1.37
CA PHE A 105 -1.02 3.25 0.05
C PHE A 105 -1.84 2.47 -0.99
N ALA A 106 -2.64 3.17 -1.75
CA ALA A 106 -3.58 2.60 -2.70
C ALA A 106 -3.24 3.03 -4.12
N THR A 107 -2.64 2.15 -4.93
CA THR A 107 -2.43 2.46 -6.35
C THR A 107 -3.73 2.30 -7.12
N LEU A 108 -4.00 3.28 -7.98
CA LEU A 108 -5.13 3.27 -8.89
C LEU A 108 -4.66 2.88 -10.29
N PRO A 109 -5.48 2.14 -11.03
CA PRO A 109 -5.09 1.67 -12.36
C PRO A 109 -4.82 2.83 -13.31
N PHE A 110 -3.91 2.59 -14.24
CA PHE A 110 -3.69 3.49 -15.37
C PHE A 110 -4.94 3.61 -16.24
N HIS A 111 -5.08 4.72 -16.92
CA HIS A 111 -6.20 4.97 -17.83
C HIS A 111 -6.32 3.88 -18.92
N PHE A 112 -5.18 3.41 -19.44
CA PHE A 112 -5.15 2.37 -20.47
C PHE A 112 -5.58 0.96 -19.97
N GLU A 113 -5.70 0.75 -18.65
CA GLU A 113 -6.19 -0.52 -18.08
C GLU A 113 -7.72 -0.66 -18.18
N GLY A 114 -8.41 0.42 -18.53
CA GLY A 114 -9.82 0.42 -18.90
C GLY A 114 -10.78 0.80 -17.77
N SER A 115 -11.98 1.20 -18.17
CA SER A 115 -13.00 1.78 -17.29
C SER A 115 -13.54 0.79 -16.23
N ARG A 116 -13.52 -0.53 -16.51
CA ARG A 116 -13.93 -1.54 -15.53
C ARG A 116 -13.01 -1.52 -14.31
N ARG A 117 -11.68 -1.54 -14.52
CA ARG A 117 -10.71 -1.49 -13.43
C ARG A 117 -10.80 -0.19 -12.65
N LYS A 118 -11.00 0.93 -13.34
CA LYS A 118 -11.19 2.23 -12.71
C LYS A 118 -12.38 2.22 -11.74
N ARG A 119 -13.55 1.76 -12.20
CA ARG A 119 -14.75 1.68 -11.33
C ARG A 119 -14.56 0.77 -10.13
N ILE A 120 -13.91 -0.39 -10.30
CA ILE A 120 -13.59 -1.29 -9.20
C ILE A 120 -12.67 -0.60 -8.20
N ALA A 121 -11.65 0.11 -8.68
CA ALA A 121 -10.71 0.84 -7.85
C ALA A 121 -11.39 1.96 -7.05
N GLU A 122 -12.22 2.77 -7.69
CA GLU A 122 -12.95 3.87 -7.03
C GLU A 122 -13.88 3.36 -5.92
N ALA A 123 -14.61 2.26 -6.18
CA ALA A 123 -15.47 1.64 -5.19
C ALA A 123 -14.67 1.08 -4.00
N GLY A 124 -13.59 0.32 -4.28
CA GLY A 124 -12.75 -0.27 -3.24
C GLY A 124 -12.02 0.77 -2.40
N VAL A 125 -11.50 1.83 -3.01
CA VAL A 125 -10.90 2.97 -2.29
C VAL A 125 -11.92 3.66 -1.39
N GLY A 126 -13.16 3.85 -1.88
CA GLY A 126 -14.25 4.42 -1.11
C GLY A 126 -14.63 3.58 0.12
N GLU A 127 -14.55 2.25 0.02
CA GLU A 127 -14.76 1.32 1.13
C GLU A 127 -13.57 1.34 2.09
N LEU A 128 -12.34 1.14 1.58
CA LEU A 128 -11.15 1.11 2.41
C LEU A 128 -10.95 2.39 3.22
N ARG A 129 -11.27 3.55 2.65
CA ARG A 129 -11.17 4.85 3.33
C ARG A 129 -11.90 4.90 4.66
N LYS A 130 -13.03 4.19 4.78
CA LYS A 130 -13.84 4.16 6.02
C LYS A 130 -13.21 3.27 7.10
N LEU A 131 -12.31 2.39 6.71
CA LEU A 131 -11.73 1.36 7.58
C LEU A 131 -10.35 1.74 8.11
N VAL A 132 -9.59 2.52 7.35
CA VAL A 132 -8.22 2.92 7.70
C VAL A 132 -8.16 4.32 8.32
N HIS A 133 -7.10 4.60 9.06
CA HIS A 133 -6.86 5.91 9.66
C HIS A 133 -6.36 6.92 8.63
N GLY A 134 -5.48 6.50 7.72
CA GLY A 134 -5.00 7.31 6.61
C GLY A 134 -4.99 6.51 5.31
N LEU A 135 -5.52 7.10 4.24
CA LEU A 135 -5.49 6.52 2.90
C LEU A 135 -4.81 7.48 1.94
N ILE A 136 -3.74 7.01 1.34
CA ILE A 136 -2.92 7.73 0.36
C ILE A 136 -3.24 7.11 -1.02
N PRO A 137 -4.14 7.70 -1.79
CA PRO A 137 -4.40 7.23 -3.14
C PRO A 137 -3.27 7.71 -4.06
N LEU A 138 -2.74 6.80 -4.88
CA LEU A 138 -1.69 7.06 -5.85
C LEU A 138 -2.24 6.74 -7.25
N PRO A 139 -2.77 7.74 -7.98
CA PRO A 139 -3.16 7.54 -9.36
C PRO A 139 -1.94 7.28 -10.22
N ASN A 140 -1.84 6.08 -10.82
CA ASN A 140 -0.67 5.71 -11.62
C ASN A 140 -0.44 6.67 -12.80
N ASP A 141 -1.50 7.26 -13.36
CA ASP A 141 -1.38 8.24 -14.45
C ASP A 141 -0.60 9.51 -14.04
N VAL A 142 -0.68 9.93 -12.78
CA VAL A 142 0.06 11.09 -12.29
C VAL A 142 1.56 10.78 -12.27
N LEU A 143 1.91 9.55 -11.91
CA LEU A 143 3.30 9.12 -11.85
C LEU A 143 3.96 8.98 -13.24
N LEU A 144 3.15 8.86 -14.31
CA LEU A 144 3.66 8.87 -15.69
C LEU A 144 4.12 10.25 -16.16
N GLN A 145 3.63 11.32 -15.54
CA GLN A 145 4.02 12.68 -15.91
C GLN A 145 5.50 12.97 -15.60
N GLU A 146 6.10 12.19 -14.71
CA GLU A 146 7.54 12.22 -14.44
C GLU A 146 8.38 11.39 -15.43
N GLY A 147 7.72 10.60 -16.30
CA GLY A 147 8.37 9.75 -17.31
C GLY A 147 8.59 10.47 -18.64
N GLU A 148 9.50 9.93 -19.46
CA GLU A 148 9.64 10.36 -20.85
C GLU A 148 8.39 10.01 -21.66
N GLU A 149 8.08 10.80 -22.70
CA GLU A 149 6.87 10.64 -23.55
C GLU A 149 6.68 9.21 -24.11
N ASP A 150 7.76 8.45 -24.30
CA ASP A 150 7.75 7.07 -24.84
C ASP A 150 7.93 6.00 -23.73
N THR A 151 7.47 6.26 -22.50
CA THR A 151 7.61 5.29 -21.40
C THR A 151 6.84 3.99 -21.68
N SER A 152 7.55 2.85 -21.72
CA SER A 152 6.90 1.54 -21.87
C SER A 152 5.99 1.21 -20.68
N VAL A 153 4.98 0.37 -20.91
CA VAL A 153 4.05 -0.10 -19.86
C VAL A 153 4.81 -0.70 -18.66
N LEU A 154 5.87 -1.47 -18.92
CA LEU A 154 6.71 -2.06 -17.86
C LEU A 154 7.42 -0.99 -17.04
N ASN A 155 7.93 0.05 -17.69
CA ASN A 155 8.58 1.16 -17.02
C ASN A 155 7.56 1.98 -16.20
N ALA A 156 6.34 2.17 -16.71
CA ALA A 156 5.27 2.84 -15.99
C ALA A 156 4.97 2.16 -14.64
N PHE A 157 4.81 0.83 -14.63
CA PHE A 157 4.65 0.07 -13.38
C PHE A 157 5.88 0.16 -12.48
N ALA A 158 7.09 0.15 -13.05
CA ALA A 158 8.31 0.27 -12.26
C ALA A 158 8.44 1.66 -11.60
N ILE A 159 7.98 2.74 -12.26
CA ILE A 159 7.89 4.08 -11.67
C ILE A 159 6.93 4.07 -10.48
N ALA A 160 5.72 3.53 -10.65
CA ALA A 160 4.74 3.42 -9.59
C ALA A 160 5.28 2.62 -8.39
N ASP A 161 5.95 1.50 -8.63
CA ASP A 161 6.57 0.68 -7.59
C ASP A 161 7.67 1.42 -6.83
N ARG A 162 8.51 2.20 -7.51
CA ARG A 162 9.54 3.02 -6.86
C ARG A 162 8.92 4.10 -5.97
N TRP A 163 7.88 4.75 -6.45
CA TRP A 163 7.16 5.78 -5.70
C TRP A 163 6.58 5.24 -4.38
N ILE A 164 5.88 4.11 -4.45
CA ILE A 164 5.35 3.44 -3.27
C ILE A 164 6.48 3.04 -2.32
N GLY A 165 7.54 2.43 -2.87
CA GLY A 165 8.71 2.02 -2.11
C GLY A 165 9.34 3.19 -1.36
N ARG A 166 9.54 4.33 -2.03
CA ARG A 166 10.06 5.58 -1.45
C ARG A 166 9.14 6.10 -0.35
N GLY A 167 7.81 6.12 -0.58
CA GLY A 167 6.83 6.58 0.39
C GLY A 167 6.80 5.73 1.66
N VAL A 168 6.71 4.42 1.52
CA VAL A 168 6.72 3.49 2.67
C VAL A 168 8.03 3.56 3.43
N HIS A 169 9.17 3.58 2.73
CA HIS A 169 10.49 3.68 3.33
C HIS A 169 10.66 4.98 4.12
N SER A 170 10.26 6.13 3.56
CA SER A 170 10.35 7.44 4.23
C SER A 170 9.49 7.46 5.51
N LEU A 171 8.29 6.90 5.47
CA LEU A 171 7.42 6.79 6.64
C LEU A 171 8.04 5.90 7.72
N CYS A 172 8.61 4.76 7.35
CA CYS A 172 9.29 3.87 8.27
C CYS A 172 10.53 4.52 8.89
N ILE A 173 11.36 5.19 8.10
CA ILE A 173 12.53 5.91 8.63
C ILE A 173 12.11 7.01 9.61
N MET A 174 11.10 7.78 9.28
CA MET A 174 10.61 8.85 10.16
C MET A 174 10.19 8.32 11.54
N LEU A 175 9.65 7.11 11.61
CA LEU A 175 9.17 6.49 12.85
C LEU A 175 10.24 5.67 13.59
N LEU A 176 11.19 5.10 12.88
CA LEU A 176 12.14 4.13 13.44
C LEU A 176 13.54 4.71 13.68
N LYS A 177 13.92 5.75 12.95
CA LYS A 177 15.24 6.41 13.11
C LYS A 177 15.09 7.71 13.86
N ALA A 178 16.00 7.94 14.81
CA ALA A 178 16.13 9.24 15.49
C ALA A 178 16.59 10.28 14.48
N GLY A 179 15.82 11.33 14.32
CA GLY A 179 16.12 12.48 13.47
C GLY A 179 16.33 13.75 14.29
N LEU A 180 16.49 14.90 13.61
CA LEU A 180 16.56 16.20 14.24
C LEU A 180 15.25 16.55 14.98
N ILE A 181 14.11 16.14 14.38
CA ILE A 181 12.78 16.22 14.97
C ILE A 181 12.23 14.79 15.01
N ASN A 182 12.15 14.23 16.21
CA ASN A 182 11.63 12.88 16.38
C ASN A 182 10.11 12.89 16.37
N GLN A 183 9.54 12.08 15.50
CA GLN A 183 8.12 11.77 15.49
C GLN A 183 7.93 10.37 16.08
N ASP A 184 7.10 10.28 17.09
CA ASP A 184 6.72 9.00 17.67
C ASP A 184 5.35 8.54 17.13
N LEU A 185 5.04 7.29 17.37
CA LEU A 185 3.77 6.71 16.95
C LEU A 185 2.56 7.37 17.63
N GLY A 186 2.73 7.89 18.85
CA GLY A 186 1.70 8.63 19.59
C GLY A 186 1.33 9.93 18.89
N SER A 187 2.34 10.69 18.45
CA SER A 187 2.16 11.90 17.66
C SER A 187 1.44 11.59 16.34
N LEU A 188 1.86 10.53 15.64
CA LEU A 188 1.19 10.10 14.41
C LEU A 188 -0.27 9.69 14.67
N ARG A 189 -0.55 8.94 15.73
CA ARG A 189 -1.90 8.57 16.13
C ARG A 189 -2.77 9.80 16.40
N SER A 190 -2.23 10.86 17.00
CA SER A 190 -2.99 12.09 17.29
C SER A 190 -3.44 12.80 16.01
N VAL A 191 -2.62 12.78 14.97
CA VAL A 191 -2.95 13.34 13.64
C VAL A 191 -4.06 12.51 12.97
N PHE A 192 -4.01 11.19 13.10
CA PHE A 192 -4.94 10.27 12.46
C PHE A 192 -6.07 9.78 13.37
N GLN A 193 -6.50 10.60 14.36
CA GLN A 193 -7.57 10.23 15.31
C GLN A 193 -8.90 9.88 14.66
N ARG A 194 -9.21 10.47 13.51
CA ARG A 194 -10.48 10.25 12.79
C ARG A 194 -10.22 9.48 11.50
N ARG A 195 -10.93 8.35 11.34
CA ARG A 195 -10.93 7.60 10.08
C ARG A 195 -11.63 8.39 8.96
N GLY A 196 -11.26 8.10 7.73
CA GLY A 196 -11.93 8.66 6.55
C GLY A 196 -11.44 10.03 6.11
N GLY A 197 -10.42 10.60 6.77
CA GLY A 197 -9.80 11.86 6.36
C GLY A 197 -9.14 11.78 4.98
N LYS A 198 -9.05 12.93 4.29
CA LYS A 198 -8.20 13.06 3.11
C LYS A 198 -6.75 13.17 3.59
N THR A 199 -5.91 12.29 3.08
CA THR A 199 -4.47 12.28 3.37
C THR A 199 -3.72 12.57 2.09
N ILE A 200 -2.79 13.50 2.15
CA ILE A 200 -1.81 13.77 1.09
C ILE A 200 -0.46 13.39 1.68
N PHE A 201 0.34 12.72 0.89
CA PHE A 201 1.68 12.30 1.26
C PHE A 201 2.64 12.69 0.14
N GLY A 202 3.73 13.31 0.49
CA GLY A 202 4.82 13.64 -0.40
C GLY A 202 6.16 13.39 0.27
N THR A 203 7.20 13.17 -0.52
CA THR A 203 8.59 13.01 -0.05
C THR A 203 9.51 13.82 -0.93
N GLY A 204 10.33 14.67 -0.32
CA GLY A 204 11.42 15.37 -0.98
C GLY A 204 12.77 14.84 -0.48
N ILE A 205 13.73 14.64 -1.38
CA ILE A 205 15.09 14.16 -1.07
C ILE A 205 16.10 15.09 -1.75
N ALA A 206 17.00 15.63 -0.96
CA ALA A 206 18.13 16.41 -1.48
C ALA A 206 19.41 16.17 -0.68
N SER A 207 20.55 16.50 -1.29
CA SER A 207 21.87 16.44 -0.67
C SER A 207 22.71 17.64 -1.14
N GLY A 208 23.53 18.21 -0.25
CA GLY A 208 24.37 19.36 -0.58
C GLY A 208 24.24 20.53 0.38
N GLY A 209 24.64 21.73 -0.03
CA GLY A 209 24.66 22.92 0.84
C GLY A 209 23.28 23.45 1.21
N ASP A 210 22.35 23.50 0.25
CA ASP A 210 20.98 24.01 0.41
C ASP A 210 19.92 22.90 0.45
N TYR A 211 20.30 21.74 0.99
CA TYR A 211 19.49 20.51 0.95
C TYR A 211 18.04 20.66 1.46
N VAL A 212 17.77 21.60 2.38
CA VAL A 212 16.41 21.82 2.90
C VAL A 212 15.52 22.44 1.83
N LYS A 213 16.01 23.46 1.12
CA LYS A 213 15.30 24.13 0.05
C LYS A 213 15.09 23.16 -1.12
N ASP A 214 16.16 22.50 -1.53
CA ASP A 214 16.12 21.55 -2.65
C ASP A 214 15.18 20.37 -2.36
N ALA A 215 15.10 19.88 -1.12
CA ALA A 215 14.16 18.85 -0.71
C ALA A 215 12.69 19.34 -0.69
N LEU A 216 12.47 20.62 -0.34
CA LEU A 216 11.14 21.22 -0.44
C LEU A 216 10.73 21.43 -1.89
N ASP A 217 11.63 21.84 -2.75
CA ASP A 217 11.37 21.99 -4.18
C ASP A 217 11.05 20.61 -4.81
N ASP A 218 11.80 19.55 -4.46
CA ASP A 218 11.53 18.16 -4.88
C ASP A 218 10.15 17.67 -4.38
N LEU A 219 9.74 18.09 -3.17
CA LEU A 219 8.43 17.73 -2.60
C LEU A 219 7.25 18.34 -3.37
N PHE A 220 7.41 19.58 -3.88
CA PHE A 220 6.32 20.32 -4.53
C PHE A 220 6.26 20.13 -6.06
N ILE A 221 7.19 19.39 -6.64
CA ILE A 221 7.15 18.99 -8.06
C ILE A 221 6.17 17.81 -8.29
N CYS A 222 5.66 17.18 -7.23
CA CYS A 222 4.77 16.01 -7.29
C CYS A 222 3.29 16.37 -7.32
#